data_c41a457a6873988d97953c1892f2af9a
#
_entry.id   c41a457a6873988d97953c1892f2af9a
#
_cell.length_a   1.000
_cell.length_b   1.000
_cell.length_c   1.000
_cell.angle_alpha   90.00
_cell.angle_beta   90.00
_cell.angle_gamma   90.00
#
_symmetry.space_group_name_H-M   'P 1'
#
loop_
_entity.id
_entity.type
_entity.pdbx_description
1 polymer ?
#
loop_
_entity_poly.entity_id
_entity_poly.type
_entity_poly.pdbx_seq_one_letter_code
_entity_poly.pdbx_strand_id
1 'polypeptide(L)'
;MDSSSRSDKLEVSFNFFEKSISEIESRAGTADVAQAASPWITRADTDGKKNLSDCKQITELEIALFPEDRDTMYLVTQFSTDKNFGQVKLYVPRGNYKMVAIAAATDNPSKDNKVSIKSKTEVVFPKNVVTDMFYTYQDIAVKDREESQNYDCILKRGVTVLQLNCRQEPCPDYMKSFKYTITGNCGNVFNPTTGHCLQKTTLTRIYDISGDQLTGKRFFFSIYFFLGKDDVTDIQLTTQSIDTEDKVVKKLSFENVHMVKGKVTTYKGPFLSTHSAASFLIDSPTIPDSGFNTEFE
;
A
#
# COMPACT_ATOMS: atom_id res chain seq x y z
N MET A 1 11.44 35.66 30.78
CA MET A 1 12.47 34.81 30.18
C MET A 1 12.18 33.40 30.64
N ASP A 2 11.53 32.63 29.81
CA ASP A 2 10.95 31.37 30.23
C ASP A 2 11.90 30.24 29.85
N SER A 3 12.72 29.81 30.82
CA SER A 3 13.70 28.70 30.65
C SER A 3 13.16 27.32 31.06
N SER A 4 11.84 27.22 31.31
CA SER A 4 11.22 26.02 31.90
C SER A 4 10.70 24.97 30.89
N SER A 5 10.77 25.20 29.58
CA SER A 5 10.08 24.35 28.60
C SER A 5 10.89 23.19 27.99
N ARG A 6 12.17 23.04 28.40
CA ARG A 6 13.05 22.00 27.80
C ARG A 6 13.25 20.75 28.65
N SER A 7 12.87 20.77 29.94
CA SER A 7 13.18 19.67 30.87
C SER A 7 12.16 18.51 30.93
N ASP A 8 10.98 18.67 30.32
CA ASP A 8 9.88 17.70 30.50
C ASP A 8 9.66 16.72 29.33
N LYS A 9 10.53 16.75 28.32
CA LYS A 9 10.41 15.86 27.16
C LYS A 9 11.41 14.71 27.27
N LEU A 10 10.90 13.48 27.13
CA LEU A 10 11.65 12.23 27.17
C LEU A 10 11.94 11.74 25.76
N GLU A 11 13.13 11.16 25.56
CA GLU A 11 13.48 10.53 24.31
C GLU A 11 12.78 9.18 24.19
N VAL A 12 12.10 8.97 23.08
CA VAL A 12 11.47 7.71 22.72
C VAL A 12 11.97 7.31 21.34
N SER A 13 12.45 6.08 21.22
CA SER A 13 12.96 5.53 19.97
C SER A 13 12.04 4.44 19.45
N PHE A 14 11.85 4.41 18.13
CA PHE A 14 11.04 3.44 17.44
C PHE A 14 11.85 2.77 16.35
N ASN A 15 11.81 1.43 16.30
CA ASN A 15 12.35 0.62 15.21
C ASN A 15 11.19 -0.02 14.47
N PHE A 16 11.16 0.13 13.15
CA PHE A 16 10.09 -0.38 12.31
C PHE A 16 10.54 -1.57 11.48
N PHE A 17 9.71 -2.61 11.51
CA PHE A 17 9.93 -3.88 10.81
C PHE A 17 8.71 -4.22 9.98
N GLU A 18 8.92 -4.72 8.77
CA GLU A 18 7.90 -5.43 8.01
C GLU A 18 7.81 -6.87 8.51
N LYS A 19 6.60 -7.34 8.80
CA LYS A 19 6.37 -8.76 9.06
C LYS A 19 6.24 -9.47 7.72
N SER A 20 7.26 -10.26 7.35
CA SER A 20 7.19 -11.08 6.17
C SER A 20 6.14 -12.19 6.31
N ILE A 21 5.55 -12.56 5.19
CA ILE A 21 4.30 -13.30 5.02
C ILE A 21 4.40 -14.80 5.37
N SER A 22 5.53 -15.29 5.84
CA SER A 22 5.79 -16.71 6.08
C SER A 22 4.86 -17.40 7.11
N GLU A 23 4.11 -16.67 7.92
CA GLU A 23 3.19 -17.28 8.90
C GLU A 23 1.87 -17.79 8.32
N ILE A 24 1.53 -17.47 7.06
CA ILE A 24 0.24 -17.88 6.45
C ILE A 24 0.38 -19.19 5.66
N GLU A 25 1.57 -19.58 5.23
CA GLU A 25 1.81 -20.81 4.45
C GLU A 25 1.63 -22.10 5.28
N SER A 26 1.65 -22.05 6.60
CA SER A 26 1.55 -23.26 7.43
C SER A 26 0.13 -23.85 7.57
N ARG A 27 -0.90 -23.27 6.94
CA ARG A 27 -2.29 -23.75 7.03
C ARG A 27 -2.96 -24.17 5.71
N ALA A 28 -2.28 -24.08 4.57
CA ALA A 28 -2.78 -24.61 3.30
C ALA A 28 -2.11 -25.96 3.02
N GLY A 29 -2.91 -27.04 3.11
CA GLY A 29 -2.44 -28.41 2.87
C GLY A 29 -1.89 -28.58 1.45
N THR A 30 -0.84 -29.37 1.40
CA THR A 30 -0.26 -30.13 0.27
C THR A 30 -0.96 -30.02 -1.09
N ALA A 31 -0.32 -29.30 -2.01
CA ALA A 31 -0.33 -29.62 -3.43
C ALA A 31 1.02 -29.21 -4.03
N ASP A 32 1.75 -30.23 -4.48
CA ASP A 32 3.01 -30.10 -5.22
C ASP A 32 2.85 -29.19 -6.45
N VAL A 33 3.47 -28.02 -6.40
CA VAL A 33 3.90 -27.31 -7.61
C VAL A 33 5.29 -26.76 -7.30
N ALA A 34 6.28 -27.30 -7.98
CA ALA A 34 7.64 -26.79 -7.98
C ALA A 34 7.62 -25.34 -8.48
N GLN A 35 7.67 -24.40 -7.57
CA GLN A 35 7.77 -22.99 -7.86
C GLN A 35 9.25 -22.61 -7.90
N ALA A 36 9.68 -22.10 -9.05
CA ALA A 36 11.01 -21.54 -9.20
C ALA A 36 11.19 -20.45 -8.14
N ALA A 37 12.14 -20.64 -7.24
CA ALA A 37 12.45 -19.70 -6.18
C ALA A 37 12.85 -18.35 -6.80
N SER A 38 12.09 -17.30 -6.46
CA SER A 38 12.46 -15.93 -6.77
C SER A 38 13.81 -15.60 -6.11
N PRO A 39 14.80 -15.02 -6.82
CA PRO A 39 16.15 -14.78 -6.27
C PRO A 39 16.22 -13.70 -5.19
N TRP A 40 15.12 -13.17 -4.71
CA TRP A 40 15.03 -12.04 -3.78
C TRP A 40 14.70 -12.40 -2.33
N ILE A 41 14.66 -13.70 -1.98
CA ILE A 41 14.57 -14.11 -0.56
C ILE A 41 15.94 -13.94 0.06
N THR A 42 16.30 -12.72 0.44
CA THR A 42 17.39 -12.52 1.39
C THR A 42 16.91 -13.05 2.74
N ARG A 43 17.74 -13.91 3.33
CA ARG A 43 17.60 -14.54 4.65
C ARG A 43 16.77 -13.68 5.60
N ALA A 44 15.56 -14.14 5.92
CA ALA A 44 14.83 -13.65 7.08
C ALA A 44 15.71 -13.92 8.33
N ASP A 45 15.84 -12.91 9.17
CA ASP A 45 16.28 -13.14 10.54
C ASP A 45 15.33 -14.16 11.18
N THR A 46 15.80 -14.90 12.17
CA THR A 46 15.17 -16.07 12.79
C THR A 46 13.73 -15.85 13.30
N ASP A 47 13.20 -14.60 13.24
CA ASP A 47 11.85 -14.21 13.64
C ASP A 47 10.94 -13.74 12.49
N GLY A 48 11.36 -13.82 11.24
CA GLY A 48 10.58 -13.36 10.09
C GLY A 48 10.37 -11.83 10.02
N LYS A 49 11.12 -11.04 10.78
CA LYS A 49 11.12 -9.58 10.77
C LYS A 49 12.15 -9.06 9.76
N LYS A 50 11.77 -8.14 8.91
CA LYS A 50 12.65 -7.46 7.97
C LYS A 50 12.71 -5.98 8.33
N ASN A 51 13.93 -5.42 8.45
CA ASN A 51 14.09 -3.99 8.68
C ASN A 51 13.43 -3.19 7.55
N LEU A 52 12.79 -2.08 7.88
CA LEU A 52 12.16 -1.23 6.87
C LEU A 52 13.18 -0.68 5.86
N SER A 53 14.40 -0.41 6.30
CA SER A 53 15.53 0.00 5.43
C SER A 53 15.89 -1.02 4.34
N ASP A 54 15.55 -2.29 4.53
CA ASP A 54 15.83 -3.36 3.58
C ASP A 54 14.68 -3.56 2.57
N CYS A 55 13.55 -2.86 2.79
CA CYS A 55 12.37 -2.90 1.94
C CYS A 55 12.47 -1.83 0.85
N LYS A 56 13.17 -2.13 -0.26
CA LYS A 56 13.48 -1.16 -1.33
C LYS A 56 12.26 -0.49 -1.95
N GLN A 57 11.10 -1.15 -1.95
CA GLN A 57 9.85 -0.60 -2.47
C GLN A 57 9.24 0.46 -1.55
N ILE A 58 9.60 0.48 -0.27
CA ILE A 58 9.08 1.48 0.68
C ILE A 58 9.97 2.72 0.63
N THR A 59 9.36 3.84 0.30
CA THR A 59 10.05 5.10 0.03
C THR A 59 9.83 6.16 1.09
N GLU A 60 8.83 5.97 1.95
CA GLU A 60 8.51 6.90 3.04
C GLU A 60 7.96 6.20 4.28
N LEU A 61 8.14 6.85 5.41
CA LEU A 61 7.58 6.48 6.72
C LEU A 61 7.07 7.75 7.40
N GLU A 62 5.79 7.78 7.74
CA GLU A 62 5.20 8.84 8.55
C GLU A 62 4.68 8.27 9.87
N ILE A 63 5.00 8.94 10.98
CA ILE A 63 4.62 8.52 12.33
C ILE A 63 3.96 9.67 13.04
N ALA A 64 2.82 9.41 13.67
CA ALA A 64 2.12 10.35 14.52
C ALA A 64 1.85 9.74 15.91
N LEU A 65 2.18 10.49 16.95
CA LEU A 65 1.78 10.18 18.32
C LEU A 65 0.68 11.15 18.77
N PHE A 66 -0.42 10.62 19.21
CA PHE A 66 -1.59 11.34 19.70
C PHE A 66 -1.71 11.14 21.21
N PRO A 67 -1.40 12.15 22.05
CA PRO A 67 -1.61 12.08 23.49
C PRO A 67 -3.09 11.82 23.82
N GLU A 68 -3.35 11.07 24.87
CA GLU A 68 -4.73 10.82 25.31
C GLU A 68 -5.33 12.00 26.11
N ASP A 69 -4.48 12.83 26.70
CA ASP A 69 -4.84 13.92 27.62
C ASP A 69 -4.93 15.32 26.96
N ARG A 70 -4.58 15.43 25.67
CA ARG A 70 -4.56 16.72 24.96
C ARG A 70 -4.76 16.58 23.47
N ASP A 71 -5.28 17.63 22.84
CA ASP A 71 -5.52 17.67 21.40
C ASP A 71 -4.27 18.23 20.67
N THR A 72 -3.23 17.41 20.63
CA THR A 72 -1.98 17.69 19.90
C THR A 72 -1.53 16.43 19.15
N MET A 73 -0.63 16.61 18.19
CA MET A 73 -0.01 15.53 17.43
C MET A 73 1.49 15.78 17.31
N TYR A 74 2.28 14.75 17.62
CA TYR A 74 3.72 14.76 17.37
C TYR A 74 3.96 13.95 16.10
N LEU A 75 4.41 14.61 15.04
CA LEU A 75 4.54 14.04 13.69
C LEU A 75 5.99 14.05 13.25
N VAL A 76 6.46 12.93 12.68
CA VAL A 76 7.75 12.79 11.99
C VAL A 76 7.54 12.07 10.67
N THR A 77 8.22 12.56 9.64
CA THR A 77 8.32 11.92 8.33
C THR A 77 9.77 11.59 8.06
N GLN A 78 10.02 10.39 7.54
CA GLN A 78 11.29 9.97 6.97
C GLN A 78 11.11 9.53 5.52
N PHE A 79 12.15 9.72 4.72
CA PHE A 79 12.22 9.19 3.36
C PHE A 79 13.31 8.13 3.28
N SER A 80 13.20 7.21 2.32
CA SER A 80 14.17 6.11 2.13
C SER A 80 15.61 6.59 1.89
N THR A 81 15.79 7.85 1.53
CA THR A 81 17.10 8.51 1.38
C THR A 81 17.71 8.95 2.71
N ASP A 82 16.96 8.93 3.80
CA ASP A 82 17.43 9.33 5.12
C ASP A 82 18.33 8.23 5.71
N LYS A 83 19.44 8.65 6.36
CA LYS A 83 20.48 7.74 6.85
C LYS A 83 19.95 6.65 7.78
N ASN A 84 18.93 6.94 8.58
CA ASN A 84 18.37 6.03 9.58
C ASN A 84 16.91 5.69 9.26
N PHE A 85 16.58 5.48 7.99
CA PHE A 85 15.24 5.13 7.56
C PHE A 85 14.71 3.90 8.31
N GLY A 86 13.53 4.03 8.90
CA GLY A 86 12.92 2.99 9.74
C GLY A 86 13.31 3.04 11.22
N GLN A 87 14.22 3.95 11.62
CA GLN A 87 14.57 4.21 13.01
C GLN A 87 14.24 5.67 13.34
N VAL A 88 13.32 5.89 14.25
CA VAL A 88 12.83 7.23 14.57
C VAL A 88 13.05 7.55 16.05
N LYS A 89 13.52 8.75 16.32
CA LYS A 89 13.62 9.32 17.67
C LYS A 89 12.68 10.52 17.80
N LEU A 90 11.89 10.51 18.86
CA LEU A 90 10.96 11.57 19.21
C LEU A 90 11.18 12.03 20.65
N TYR A 91 10.99 13.32 20.87
CA TYR A 91 11.02 13.91 22.20
C TYR A 91 9.61 14.36 22.57
N VAL A 92 8.98 13.62 23.46
CA VAL A 92 7.60 13.86 23.87
C VAL A 92 7.45 13.88 25.39
N PRO A 93 6.47 14.59 25.96
CA PRO A 93 6.17 14.51 27.39
C PRO A 93 5.83 13.07 27.83
N ARG A 94 5.96 12.80 29.11
CA ARG A 94 5.40 11.57 29.70
C ARG A 94 3.90 11.51 29.49
N GLY A 95 3.36 10.30 29.33
CA GLY A 95 1.93 10.09 29.12
C GLY A 95 1.62 8.88 28.26
N ASN A 96 0.34 8.65 28.07
CA ASN A 96 -0.16 7.62 27.15
C ASN A 96 -0.48 8.23 25.80
N TYR A 97 -0.15 7.49 24.75
CA TYR A 97 -0.30 7.91 23.35
C TYR A 97 -0.92 6.79 22.51
N LYS A 98 -1.73 7.17 21.53
CA LYS A 98 -2.04 6.32 20.39
C LYS A 98 -1.03 6.65 19.29
N MET A 99 -0.33 5.63 18.79
CA MET A 99 0.60 5.77 17.69
C MET A 99 -0.04 5.26 16.40
N VAL A 100 0.09 6.06 15.34
CA VAL A 100 -0.15 5.66 13.95
C VAL A 100 1.18 5.72 13.24
N ALA A 101 1.58 4.66 12.57
CA ALA A 101 2.71 4.69 11.66
C ALA A 101 2.31 4.10 10.30
N ILE A 102 2.73 4.77 9.22
CA ILE A 102 2.45 4.42 7.84
C ILE A 102 3.76 4.39 7.07
N ALA A 103 4.07 3.27 6.47
CA ALA A 103 5.18 3.11 5.51
C ALA A 103 4.59 2.85 4.12
N ALA A 104 4.97 3.64 3.12
CA ALA A 104 4.35 3.60 1.79
C ALA A 104 5.36 3.65 0.65
N ALA A 105 4.93 3.15 -0.51
CA ALA A 105 5.68 3.15 -1.78
C ALA A 105 5.25 4.34 -2.65
N THR A 106 5.50 5.56 -2.19
CA THR A 106 5.17 6.78 -2.93
C THR A 106 6.25 7.07 -3.97
N ASP A 107 5.84 7.32 -5.21
CA ASP A 107 6.75 7.71 -6.28
C ASP A 107 7.34 9.10 -6.02
N ASN A 108 8.68 9.21 -6.00
CA ASN A 108 9.39 10.46 -5.75
C ASN A 108 8.85 11.22 -4.54
N PRO A 109 8.90 10.62 -3.34
CA PRO A 109 8.32 11.22 -2.15
C PRO A 109 9.03 12.52 -1.79
N SER A 110 8.26 13.49 -1.35
CA SER A 110 8.75 14.80 -0.92
C SER A 110 7.80 15.40 0.12
N LYS A 111 8.14 16.54 0.67
CA LYS A 111 7.30 17.25 1.64
C LYS A 111 5.87 17.45 1.14
N ASP A 112 5.69 17.72 -0.15
CA ASP A 112 4.40 18.00 -0.78
C ASP A 112 3.79 16.81 -1.51
N ASN A 113 4.56 15.72 -1.69
CA ASN A 113 4.14 14.48 -2.36
C ASN A 113 4.43 13.29 -1.45
N LYS A 114 3.62 13.12 -0.41
CA LYS A 114 3.74 12.05 0.57
C LYS A 114 2.39 11.66 1.14
N VAL A 115 2.33 10.51 1.77
CA VAL A 115 1.21 10.13 2.63
C VAL A 115 1.09 11.12 3.78
N SER A 116 -0.12 11.35 4.25
CA SER A 116 -0.37 12.30 5.33
C SER A 116 -1.35 11.73 6.36
N ILE A 117 -0.85 11.56 7.58
CA ILE A 117 -1.67 11.24 8.75
C ILE A 117 -2.37 12.51 9.21
N LYS A 118 -3.69 12.58 9.02
CA LYS A 118 -4.52 13.74 9.41
C LYS A 118 -5.04 13.61 10.83
N SER A 119 -5.35 12.41 11.25
CA SER A 119 -5.84 12.07 12.60
C SER A 119 -5.60 10.60 12.92
N LYS A 120 -6.03 10.17 14.09
CA LYS A 120 -6.01 8.74 14.49
C LYS A 120 -6.80 7.84 13.54
N THR A 121 -7.79 8.40 12.86
CA THR A 121 -8.73 7.67 12.01
C THR A 121 -8.64 8.02 10.52
N GLU A 122 -7.75 8.95 10.14
CA GLU A 122 -7.69 9.44 8.77
C GLU A 122 -6.25 9.55 8.26
N VAL A 123 -5.98 8.81 7.19
CA VAL A 123 -4.74 8.87 6.41
C VAL A 123 -5.09 9.05 4.95
N VAL A 124 -4.48 10.03 4.31
CA VAL A 124 -4.70 10.37 2.90
C VAL A 124 -3.43 10.20 2.09
N PHE A 125 -3.60 9.83 0.83
CA PHE A 125 -2.51 9.62 -0.12
C PHE A 125 -2.39 10.80 -1.09
N PRO A 126 -1.17 11.10 -1.58
CA PRO A 126 -0.97 12.18 -2.54
C PRO A 126 -1.81 11.93 -3.79
N LYS A 127 -2.44 13.00 -4.31
CA LYS A 127 -3.32 12.97 -5.47
C LYS A 127 -4.47 11.95 -5.37
N ASN A 128 -4.83 11.51 -4.16
CA ASN A 128 -5.82 10.45 -3.89
C ASN A 128 -5.47 9.09 -4.53
N VAL A 129 -4.19 8.84 -4.80
CA VAL A 129 -3.70 7.58 -5.38
C VAL A 129 -3.05 6.74 -4.29
N VAL A 130 -3.71 5.64 -3.94
CA VAL A 130 -3.18 4.68 -2.98
C VAL A 130 -2.04 3.90 -3.63
N THR A 131 -0.94 3.74 -2.91
CA THR A 131 0.20 2.90 -3.26
C THR A 131 0.33 1.74 -2.29
N ASP A 132 1.28 0.84 -2.50
CA ASP A 132 1.54 -0.21 -1.51
C ASP A 132 1.89 0.40 -0.17
N MET A 133 1.27 -0.11 0.92
CA MET A 133 1.33 0.50 2.21
C MET A 133 1.26 -0.51 3.35
N PHE A 134 2.08 -0.26 4.36
CA PHE A 134 2.11 -0.98 5.63
C PHE A 134 1.81 -0.01 6.78
N TYR A 135 1.18 -0.51 7.83
CA TYR A 135 0.80 0.32 8.97
C TYR A 135 0.87 -0.41 10.30
N THR A 136 0.93 0.36 11.36
CA THR A 136 0.61 -0.08 12.71
C THR A 136 -0.20 0.98 13.44
N TYR A 137 -1.08 0.53 14.32
CA TYR A 137 -1.83 1.33 15.28
C TYR A 137 -1.69 0.66 16.65
N GLN A 138 -1.10 1.36 17.61
CA GLN A 138 -0.82 0.77 18.92
C GLN A 138 -0.74 1.82 20.03
N ASP A 139 -0.84 1.35 21.27
CA ASP A 139 -0.69 2.15 22.48
C ASP A 139 0.79 2.26 22.85
N ILE A 140 1.21 3.48 23.20
CA ILE A 140 2.55 3.79 23.67
C ILE A 140 2.46 4.48 25.01
N ALA A 141 3.15 3.94 26.02
CA ALA A 141 3.20 4.52 27.35
C ALA A 141 4.59 5.10 27.63
N VAL A 142 4.76 6.40 27.49
CA VAL A 142 6.01 7.12 27.79
C VAL A 142 6.10 7.35 29.29
N LYS A 143 7.01 6.64 29.94
CA LYS A 143 7.22 6.68 31.40
C LYS A 143 8.44 7.51 31.74
N ASP A 144 8.42 8.10 32.93
CA ASP A 144 9.59 8.77 33.49
C ASP A 144 10.64 7.73 33.83
N ARG A 145 11.72 7.69 33.05
CA ARG A 145 12.87 6.80 33.21
C ARG A 145 14.13 7.53 32.85
N GLU A 146 15.23 7.20 33.51
CA GLU A 146 16.56 7.76 33.19
C GLU A 146 17.07 7.28 31.82
N GLU A 147 16.60 6.13 31.33
CA GLU A 147 17.00 5.55 30.05
C GLU A 147 15.97 5.82 28.95
N SER A 148 16.45 5.99 27.71
CA SER A 148 15.58 6.10 26.53
C SER A 148 14.72 4.86 26.35
N GLN A 149 13.45 5.06 26.00
CA GLN A 149 12.49 3.98 25.77
C GLN A 149 12.50 3.58 24.30
N ASN A 150 12.69 2.28 24.04
CA ASN A 150 12.74 1.72 22.70
C ASN A 150 11.51 0.86 22.44
N TYR A 151 10.88 1.06 21.28
CA TYR A 151 9.72 0.28 20.82
C TYR A 151 10.02 -0.36 19.48
N ASP A 152 9.87 -1.68 19.41
CA ASP A 152 9.86 -2.41 18.14
C ASP A 152 8.44 -2.45 17.59
N CYS A 153 8.26 -1.92 16.39
CA CYS A 153 6.95 -1.72 15.76
C CYS A 153 6.84 -2.60 14.52
N ILE A 154 5.92 -3.55 14.54
CA ILE A 154 5.66 -4.43 13.40
C ILE A 154 4.59 -3.81 12.54
N LEU A 155 4.93 -3.59 11.27
CA LEU A 155 4.02 -3.08 10.26
C LEU A 155 3.34 -4.24 9.53
N LYS A 156 2.04 -4.11 9.31
CA LYS A 156 1.23 -5.04 8.52
C LYS A 156 0.71 -4.35 7.26
N ARG A 157 0.57 -5.08 6.15
CA ARG A 157 0.03 -4.53 4.92
C ARG A 157 -1.42 -4.10 5.10
N GLY A 158 -1.73 -2.86 4.71
CA GLY A 158 -3.06 -2.26 4.85
C GLY A 158 -3.88 -2.25 3.57
N VAL A 159 -3.24 -2.40 2.42
CA VAL A 159 -3.89 -2.31 1.10
C VAL A 159 -4.38 -3.66 0.59
N THR A 160 -5.35 -3.60 -0.31
CA THR A 160 -5.80 -4.70 -1.16
C THR A 160 -5.43 -4.36 -2.60
N VAL A 161 -5.09 -5.36 -3.41
CA VAL A 161 -4.61 -5.14 -4.78
C VAL A 161 -5.51 -5.87 -5.77
N LEU A 162 -5.98 -5.13 -6.77
CA LEU A 162 -6.55 -5.69 -8.00
C LEU A 162 -5.52 -5.56 -9.11
N GLN A 163 -5.10 -6.68 -9.67
CA GLN A 163 -4.17 -6.71 -10.79
C GLN A 163 -4.89 -7.05 -12.08
N LEU A 164 -4.75 -6.19 -13.09
CA LEU A 164 -5.27 -6.42 -14.43
C LEU A 164 -4.10 -6.80 -15.34
N ASN A 165 -3.96 -8.08 -15.64
CA ASN A 165 -2.86 -8.60 -16.42
C ASN A 165 -3.21 -8.61 -17.91
N CYS A 166 -2.60 -7.68 -18.66
CA CYS A 166 -2.76 -7.48 -20.09
C CYS A 166 -1.68 -8.22 -20.91
N ARG A 167 -0.84 -9.06 -20.30
CA ARG A 167 0.32 -9.68 -20.95
C ARG A 167 -0.03 -10.70 -22.03
N GLN A 168 -1.30 -11.05 -22.22
CA GLN A 168 -1.72 -11.99 -23.28
C GLN A 168 -1.52 -11.40 -24.68
N GLU A 169 -1.57 -10.08 -24.80
CA GLU A 169 -1.39 -9.37 -26.07
C GLU A 169 -0.49 -8.15 -25.89
N PRO A 170 0.33 -7.79 -26.91
CA PRO A 170 1.06 -6.54 -26.91
C PRO A 170 0.08 -5.36 -26.92
N CYS A 171 0.48 -4.22 -26.34
CA CYS A 171 -0.31 -3.00 -26.42
C CYS A 171 -0.42 -2.55 -27.89
N PRO A 172 -1.65 -2.39 -28.42
CA PRO A 172 -1.84 -1.90 -29.77
C PRO A 172 -1.31 -0.44 -29.94
N ASP A 173 -0.81 -0.12 -31.13
CA ASP A 173 -0.23 1.20 -31.46
C ASP A 173 -1.26 2.34 -31.46
N TYR A 174 -2.53 2.00 -31.69
CA TYR A 174 -3.63 2.97 -31.68
C TYR A 174 -4.14 3.31 -30.26
N MET A 175 -3.61 2.67 -29.21
CA MET A 175 -4.06 2.90 -27.83
C MET A 175 -3.51 4.21 -27.27
N LYS A 176 -4.39 5.04 -26.73
CA LYS A 176 -4.05 6.30 -26.03
C LYS A 176 -4.04 6.13 -24.52
N SER A 177 -5.12 5.56 -23.99
CA SER A 177 -5.28 5.46 -22.55
C SER A 177 -6.14 4.28 -22.12
N PHE A 178 -5.94 3.88 -20.86
CA PHE A 178 -6.74 2.87 -20.19
C PHE A 178 -7.37 3.46 -18.94
N LYS A 179 -8.68 3.38 -18.86
CA LYS A 179 -9.46 3.86 -17.72
C LYS A 179 -10.06 2.69 -16.95
N TYR A 180 -9.99 2.74 -15.63
CA TYR A 180 -10.78 1.87 -14.78
C TYR A 180 -11.67 2.66 -13.83
N THR A 181 -12.77 2.04 -13.42
CA THR A 181 -13.66 2.53 -12.37
C THR A 181 -14.03 1.36 -11.47
N ILE A 182 -13.78 1.53 -10.17
CA ILE A 182 -14.14 0.55 -9.13
C ILE A 182 -15.20 1.17 -8.24
N THR A 183 -16.26 0.41 -7.98
CA THR A 183 -17.34 0.78 -7.06
C THR A 183 -17.65 -0.33 -6.08
N GLY A 184 -18.30 -0.01 -4.99
CA GLY A 184 -18.71 -0.97 -3.97
C GLY A 184 -18.13 -0.69 -2.59
N ASN A 185 -17.73 -1.74 -1.88
CA ASN A 185 -17.27 -1.63 -0.50
C ASN A 185 -15.76 -1.33 -0.42
N CYS A 186 -15.33 -0.21 -1.02
CA CYS A 186 -13.91 0.21 -1.10
C CYS A 186 -13.75 1.73 -1.04
N GLY A 187 -12.51 2.19 -0.82
CA GLY A 187 -12.17 3.61 -0.80
C GLY A 187 -10.66 3.85 -0.83
N ASN A 188 -10.25 5.13 -0.83
CA ASN A 188 -8.86 5.58 -0.93
C ASN A 188 -8.35 6.38 0.28
N VAL A 189 -9.19 6.60 1.29
CA VAL A 189 -8.81 7.19 2.57
C VAL A 189 -8.76 6.08 3.61
N PHE A 190 -7.64 5.95 4.30
CA PHE A 190 -7.40 4.86 5.23
C PHE A 190 -7.74 5.23 6.67
N ASN A 191 -8.36 4.30 7.39
CA ASN A 191 -8.59 4.40 8.83
C ASN A 191 -7.67 3.42 9.58
N PRO A 192 -6.59 3.89 10.23
CA PRO A 192 -5.65 3.02 10.93
C PRO A 192 -6.25 2.25 12.09
N THR A 193 -7.30 2.78 12.75
CA THR A 193 -7.90 2.13 13.92
C THR A 193 -8.67 0.87 13.55
N THR A 194 -9.25 0.84 12.35
CA THR A 194 -10.01 -0.32 11.84
C THR A 194 -9.20 -1.13 10.83
N GLY A 195 -8.22 -0.50 10.18
CA GLY A 195 -7.46 -1.08 9.09
C GLY A 195 -8.26 -1.18 7.77
N HIS A 196 -9.29 -0.34 7.60
CA HIS A 196 -10.19 -0.30 6.46
C HIS A 196 -10.27 1.11 5.85
N CYS A 197 -11.02 1.30 4.77
CA CYS A 197 -11.29 2.65 4.31
C CYS A 197 -12.15 3.43 5.31
N LEU A 198 -11.87 4.73 5.42
CA LEU A 198 -12.66 5.62 6.28
C LEU A 198 -14.09 5.78 5.76
N GLN A 199 -14.22 5.89 4.45
CA GLN A 199 -15.49 6.01 3.75
C GLN A 199 -15.43 5.32 2.39
N LYS A 200 -16.58 4.84 1.92
CA LYS A 200 -16.72 4.27 0.57
C LYS A 200 -16.63 5.36 -0.48
N THR A 201 -15.87 5.09 -1.54
CA THR A 201 -15.66 6.06 -2.62
C THR A 201 -15.55 5.32 -3.95
N THR A 202 -16.13 5.89 -5.01
CA THR A 202 -15.85 5.42 -6.37
C THR A 202 -14.41 5.78 -6.75
N LEU A 203 -13.63 4.78 -7.13
CA LEU A 203 -12.24 4.95 -7.54
C LEU A 203 -12.17 4.96 -9.05
N THR A 204 -11.73 6.06 -9.64
CA THR A 204 -11.53 6.17 -11.09
C THR A 204 -10.12 6.66 -11.37
N ARG A 205 -9.43 5.99 -12.31
CA ARG A 205 -8.12 6.43 -12.80
C ARG A 205 -8.00 6.21 -14.30
N ILE A 206 -7.24 7.09 -14.92
CA ILE A 206 -6.85 7.01 -16.33
C ILE A 206 -5.34 6.88 -16.36
N TYR A 207 -4.85 5.85 -17.03
CA TYR A 207 -3.44 5.69 -17.37
C TYR A 207 -3.23 6.14 -18.81
N ASP A 208 -2.30 7.03 -19.01
CA ASP A 208 -1.82 7.35 -20.34
C ASP A 208 -0.93 6.21 -20.84
N ILE A 209 -1.28 5.63 -21.98
CA ILE A 209 -0.55 4.54 -22.63
C ILE A 209 0.14 5.08 -23.91
N SER A 210 -0.24 6.28 -24.34
CA SER A 210 0.30 6.88 -25.55
C SER A 210 1.81 7.10 -25.44
N GLY A 211 2.52 6.71 -26.48
CA GLY A 211 3.96 6.89 -26.61
C GLY A 211 4.75 5.58 -26.72
N ASP A 212 5.99 5.70 -27.17
CA ASP A 212 6.90 4.60 -27.51
C ASP A 212 7.23 3.65 -26.33
N GLN A 213 6.84 4.01 -25.12
CA GLN A 213 7.18 3.23 -23.94
C GLN A 213 6.32 1.97 -23.75
N LEU A 214 5.07 1.98 -24.18
CA LEU A 214 4.12 0.88 -23.95
C LEU A 214 3.65 0.18 -25.23
N THR A 215 3.72 0.85 -26.38
CA THR A 215 3.35 0.25 -27.68
C THR A 215 4.17 -1.01 -27.96
N GLY A 216 3.51 -2.10 -28.29
CA GLY A 216 4.11 -3.40 -28.53
C GLY A 216 4.57 -4.16 -27.27
N LYS A 217 4.50 -3.56 -26.10
CA LYS A 217 4.89 -4.21 -24.82
C LYS A 217 3.72 -4.94 -24.17
N ARG A 218 4.06 -5.86 -23.31
CA ARG A 218 3.12 -6.62 -22.47
C ARG A 218 3.25 -6.13 -21.03
N PHE A 219 2.15 -5.73 -20.41
CA PHE A 219 2.17 -5.12 -19.08
C PHE A 219 0.95 -5.51 -18.24
N PHE A 220 0.93 -5.03 -17.02
CA PHE A 220 -0.18 -5.18 -16.10
C PHE A 220 -0.42 -3.88 -15.33
N PHE A 221 -1.64 -3.71 -14.81
CA PHE A 221 -1.99 -2.62 -13.92
C PHE A 221 -2.17 -3.17 -12.50
N SER A 222 -1.49 -2.60 -11.52
CA SER A 222 -1.74 -2.85 -10.11
C SER A 222 -2.51 -1.68 -9.51
N ILE A 223 -3.69 -1.98 -8.97
CA ILE A 223 -4.63 -1.00 -8.43
C ILE A 223 -4.72 -1.24 -6.93
N TYR A 224 -4.25 -0.29 -6.14
CA TYR A 224 -4.25 -0.34 -4.68
C TYR A 224 -5.42 0.44 -4.12
N PHE A 225 -6.08 -0.12 -3.12
CA PHE A 225 -7.18 0.54 -2.42
C PHE A 225 -7.44 -0.14 -1.06
N PHE A 226 -8.35 0.43 -0.29
CA PHE A 226 -8.78 -0.12 1.00
C PHE A 226 -10.17 -0.69 0.88
N LEU A 227 -10.41 -1.86 1.47
CA LEU A 227 -11.75 -2.40 1.62
C LEU A 227 -12.53 -1.61 2.67
N GLY A 228 -13.86 -1.72 2.63
CA GLY A 228 -14.75 -1.20 3.65
C GLY A 228 -14.59 -1.94 4.98
N LYS A 229 -15.67 -2.11 5.71
CA LYS A 229 -15.64 -2.69 7.06
C LYS A 229 -15.33 -4.20 7.13
N ASP A 230 -15.42 -4.91 6.00
CA ASP A 230 -15.23 -6.36 5.93
C ASP A 230 -13.88 -6.70 5.29
N ASP A 231 -13.18 -7.70 5.82
CA ASP A 231 -11.89 -8.17 5.28
C ASP A 231 -12.04 -8.94 3.97
N VAL A 232 -13.27 -9.36 3.64
CA VAL A 232 -13.64 -10.03 2.39
C VAL A 232 -14.91 -9.37 1.85
N THR A 233 -14.88 -8.96 0.58
CA THR A 233 -16.03 -8.32 -0.06
C THR A 233 -15.95 -8.42 -1.58
N ASP A 234 -17.07 -8.24 -2.24
CA ASP A 234 -17.13 -8.09 -3.67
C ASP A 234 -17.22 -6.62 -4.07
N ILE A 235 -16.54 -6.27 -5.16
CA ILE A 235 -16.57 -4.95 -5.79
C ILE A 235 -17.03 -5.08 -7.24
N GLN A 236 -17.33 -3.96 -7.87
CA GLN A 236 -17.59 -3.87 -9.30
C GLN A 236 -16.43 -3.17 -9.99
N LEU A 237 -16.00 -3.70 -11.13
CA LEU A 237 -14.94 -3.14 -11.96
C LEU A 237 -15.50 -2.84 -13.36
N THR A 238 -15.29 -1.63 -13.84
CA THR A 238 -15.47 -1.27 -15.25
C THR A 238 -14.13 -0.82 -15.80
N THR A 239 -13.74 -1.34 -16.96
CA THR A 239 -12.54 -0.90 -17.70
C THR A 239 -12.93 -0.35 -19.06
N GLN A 240 -12.18 0.64 -19.54
CA GLN A 240 -12.33 1.23 -20.87
C GLN A 240 -10.95 1.41 -21.49
N SER A 241 -10.79 0.89 -22.68
CA SER A 241 -9.62 1.15 -23.54
C SER A 241 -9.98 2.23 -24.55
N ILE A 242 -9.18 3.27 -24.64
CA ILE A 242 -9.45 4.50 -25.40
C ILE A 242 -8.34 4.66 -26.43
N ASP A 243 -8.72 4.90 -27.68
CA ASP A 243 -7.78 5.10 -28.78
C ASP A 243 -7.29 6.54 -28.90
N THR A 244 -6.41 6.77 -29.88
CA THR A 244 -5.83 8.10 -30.20
C THR A 244 -6.84 9.12 -30.71
N GLU A 245 -8.05 8.68 -31.12
CA GLU A 245 -9.17 9.54 -31.50
C GLU A 245 -10.15 9.81 -30.36
N ASP A 246 -9.78 9.42 -29.11
CA ASP A 246 -10.62 9.52 -27.90
C ASP A 246 -11.89 8.66 -27.94
N LYS A 247 -11.92 7.61 -28.76
CA LYS A 247 -13.00 6.66 -28.81
C LYS A 247 -12.79 5.50 -27.85
N VAL A 248 -13.84 5.08 -27.18
CA VAL A 248 -13.80 3.84 -26.38
C VAL A 248 -13.86 2.65 -27.33
N VAL A 249 -12.72 2.00 -27.53
CA VAL A 249 -12.60 0.82 -28.42
C VAL A 249 -12.99 -0.48 -27.72
N LYS A 250 -12.87 -0.52 -26.40
CA LYS A 250 -13.30 -1.67 -25.59
C LYS A 250 -13.81 -1.21 -24.23
N LYS A 251 -14.93 -1.77 -23.81
CA LYS A 251 -15.48 -1.59 -22.47
C LYS A 251 -15.83 -2.94 -21.90
N LEU A 252 -15.35 -3.21 -20.67
CA LEU A 252 -15.64 -4.44 -19.94
C LEU A 252 -16.22 -4.08 -18.58
N SER A 253 -17.14 -4.88 -18.10
CA SER A 253 -17.72 -4.76 -16.76
C SER A 253 -17.69 -6.12 -16.08
N PHE A 254 -17.18 -6.13 -14.86
CA PHE A 254 -17.08 -7.30 -14.01
C PHE A 254 -17.87 -6.99 -12.73
N GLU A 255 -18.85 -7.81 -12.46
CA GLU A 255 -19.59 -7.80 -11.21
C GLU A 255 -19.03 -8.87 -10.27
N ASN A 256 -19.17 -8.66 -8.98
CA ASN A 256 -18.73 -9.61 -7.95
C ASN A 256 -17.24 -9.95 -8.02
N VAL A 257 -16.40 -8.94 -8.23
CA VAL A 257 -14.94 -9.11 -8.18
C VAL A 257 -14.55 -9.35 -6.72
N HIS A 258 -14.19 -10.59 -6.42
CA HIS A 258 -13.90 -11.05 -5.06
C HIS A 258 -12.56 -10.49 -4.57
N MET A 259 -12.59 -9.73 -3.48
CA MET A 259 -11.43 -9.07 -2.89
C MET A 259 -11.22 -9.50 -1.45
N VAL A 260 -9.97 -9.75 -1.09
CA VAL A 260 -9.54 -10.08 0.27
C VAL A 260 -8.49 -9.09 0.73
N LYS A 261 -8.66 -8.55 1.93
CA LYS A 261 -7.73 -7.60 2.54
C LYS A 261 -6.30 -8.13 2.58
N GLY A 262 -5.35 -7.30 2.18
CA GLY A 262 -3.93 -7.66 2.17
C GLY A 262 -3.53 -8.66 1.09
N LYS A 263 -4.43 -9.00 0.14
CA LYS A 263 -4.16 -9.94 -0.94
C LYS A 263 -4.30 -9.30 -2.32
N VAL A 264 -3.79 -10.01 -3.33
CA VAL A 264 -3.92 -9.66 -4.75
C VAL A 264 -4.96 -10.56 -5.39
N THR A 265 -5.93 -9.96 -6.07
CA THR A 265 -6.81 -10.65 -7.01
C THR A 265 -6.38 -10.29 -8.41
N THR A 266 -6.09 -11.28 -9.26
CA THR A 266 -5.60 -11.05 -10.62
C THR A 266 -6.62 -11.47 -11.65
N TYR A 267 -6.93 -10.55 -12.57
CA TYR A 267 -7.69 -10.81 -13.78
C TYR A 267 -6.75 -10.80 -14.98
N LYS A 268 -6.66 -11.93 -15.70
CA LYS A 268 -5.82 -12.09 -16.89
C LYS A 268 -6.72 -12.15 -18.12
N GLY A 269 -6.47 -11.30 -19.11
CA GLY A 269 -7.27 -11.33 -20.33
C GLY A 269 -6.98 -10.18 -21.29
N PRO A 270 -7.70 -10.17 -22.42
CA PRO A 270 -7.52 -9.17 -23.46
C PRO A 270 -8.24 -7.87 -23.11
N PHE A 271 -7.66 -7.08 -22.25
CA PHE A 271 -8.23 -5.79 -21.82
C PHE A 271 -8.16 -4.71 -22.89
N LEU A 272 -7.18 -4.77 -23.79
CA LEU A 272 -6.79 -3.65 -24.64
C LEU A 272 -7.35 -3.75 -26.06
N SER A 273 -7.34 -4.94 -26.68
CA SER A 273 -7.71 -5.09 -28.09
C SER A 273 -9.16 -5.53 -28.28
N THR A 274 -9.70 -5.20 -29.45
CA THR A 274 -11.06 -5.61 -29.89
C THR A 274 -11.07 -7.02 -30.51
N HIS A 275 -9.91 -7.59 -30.85
CA HIS A 275 -9.79 -8.75 -31.72
C HIS A 275 -9.86 -10.10 -31.00
N SER A 276 -9.85 -10.12 -29.68
CA SER A 276 -9.84 -11.37 -28.93
C SER A 276 -11.22 -11.71 -28.37
N ALA A 277 -11.66 -12.96 -28.54
CA ALA A 277 -12.79 -13.49 -27.79
C ALA A 277 -12.51 -13.34 -26.28
N ALA A 278 -13.43 -12.72 -25.56
CA ALA A 278 -13.22 -12.34 -24.18
C ALA A 278 -13.32 -13.55 -23.23
N SER A 279 -12.25 -14.31 -23.10
CA SER A 279 -12.07 -15.23 -21.98
C SER A 279 -11.13 -14.61 -20.96
N PHE A 280 -11.58 -14.50 -19.71
CA PHE A 280 -10.77 -14.01 -18.61
C PHE A 280 -10.46 -15.16 -17.65
N LEU A 281 -9.18 -15.27 -17.24
CA LEU A 281 -8.77 -16.14 -16.17
C LEU A 281 -8.72 -15.31 -14.90
N ILE A 282 -9.29 -15.84 -13.83
CA ILE A 282 -9.29 -15.21 -12.51
C ILE A 282 -8.45 -16.09 -11.60
N ASP A 283 -7.36 -15.55 -11.10
CA ASP A 283 -6.59 -16.24 -10.07
C ASP A 283 -7.21 -15.95 -8.70
N SER A 284 -7.26 -16.96 -7.86
CA SER A 284 -7.68 -16.81 -6.47
C SER A 284 -6.82 -15.77 -5.74
N PRO A 285 -7.37 -15.07 -4.75
CA PRO A 285 -6.62 -14.08 -3.99
C PRO A 285 -5.34 -14.66 -3.41
N THR A 286 -4.21 -14.11 -3.84
CA THR A 286 -2.87 -14.51 -3.40
C THR A 286 -2.23 -13.41 -2.54
N ILE A 287 -1.19 -13.76 -1.80
CA ILE A 287 -0.40 -12.77 -1.08
C ILE A 287 0.47 -12.02 -2.10
N PRO A 288 0.53 -10.65 -2.07
CA PRO A 288 1.41 -9.92 -2.96
C PRO A 288 2.87 -10.28 -2.67
N ASP A 289 3.63 -10.65 -3.69
CA ASP A 289 5.08 -10.64 -3.59
C ASP A 289 5.56 -9.22 -3.29
N SER A 290 6.59 -9.09 -2.46
CA SER A 290 7.19 -7.81 -2.05
C SER A 290 7.98 -7.16 -3.20
N GLY A 291 7.36 -6.96 -4.36
CA GLY A 291 8.04 -6.50 -5.56
C GLY A 291 7.12 -6.14 -6.71
N PHE A 292 5.89 -5.65 -6.41
CA PHE A 292 5.03 -5.11 -7.46
C PHE A 292 5.56 -3.76 -7.95
N ASN A 293 6.67 -3.81 -8.67
CA ASN A 293 7.01 -2.75 -9.61
C ASN A 293 6.22 -3.00 -10.89
N THR A 294 5.74 -1.95 -11.52
CA THR A 294 5.39 -1.93 -12.94
C THR A 294 6.68 -2.19 -13.72
N GLU A 295 7.17 -3.43 -13.74
CA GLU A 295 8.25 -3.82 -14.63
C GLU A 295 7.66 -3.98 -16.01
N PHE A 296 8.07 -3.11 -16.88
CA PHE A 296 7.89 -3.22 -18.32
C PHE A 296 8.98 -4.16 -18.85
N GLU A 297 8.63 -5.32 -19.32
CA GLU A 297 9.48 -6.18 -20.14
C GLU A 297 9.45 -5.72 -21.61
#